data_d2b305f78407ed02d78a91415db06949
#
_entry.id   d2b305f78407ed02d78a91415db06949
#
_cell.length_a   1.000
_cell.length_b   1.000
_cell.length_c   1.000
_cell.angle_alpha   90.00
_cell.angle_beta   90.00
_cell.angle_gamma   90.00
#
_symmetry.space_group_name_H-M   'P 1'
#
loop_
_entity.id
_entity.type
_entity.pdbx_description
1 polymer ?
#
loop_
_entity_poly.entity_id
_entity_poly.type
_entity_poly.pdbx_seq_one_letter_code
_entity_poly.pdbx_strand_id
1 'polypeptide(L)'
;MITIGFSSRKVDNNFIELLKKTCGVSNPQIIPIENEGKYSLPEAYNTILEQATNDIVVLCHDDIYFDSKNWGSKILKHFKRNPEYGVLGLAGSTQLPSSAKWWEDFSKMKGIVNHEHEGKKWESKYSSSLGNQIDDVVLVDGLFIVLNKKNIKQTFNEEIKGFHFYDVDFSFRNFIEDVKIGVMYDVRVTHKSIGATNEEWEKNRIIFAEKYKDNLPVKIKRNLTLESPIKVLLSCLFFKNFTGSEMYVYELAKGLKKLNCDVTVLSDIEGPLSKLASQQGIKVLPFSNPPGYKMGDGKWGVNTPQGVVTSQPNVMYKMSDVNFDIMHVQHNPISKQITEMYPNTPKISTIHSEVIELENPFIHESIKKYICIRPEIQKHIVNNFYIDELNTDVVYNPIDTNRFNDKNTKKYPYVLFVGTIDYLREKTIRDLIEHSKSIGKELWLVGENKSNYLEELLQNSHVKHFQATNKVEEYVKNCSETAGILLGRTTIEGWLCGKSGWIYDVDSSGNINSKTLHEPPNDVDKFDYMNVAKKIKEEYIKILN
;
A
#
# COMPACT_ATOMS: atom_id res chain seq x y z
N MET A 1 -8.13 -37.57 11.92
CA MET A 1 -9.58 -37.65 12.15
C MET A 1 -10.07 -36.30 12.64
N ILE A 2 -11.36 -36.03 12.58
CA ILE A 2 -11.96 -34.72 12.89
C ILE A 2 -13.24 -34.92 13.69
N THR A 3 -13.51 -34.02 14.63
CA THR A 3 -14.79 -33.93 15.33
C THR A 3 -15.54 -32.72 14.76
N ILE A 4 -16.84 -32.85 14.54
CA ILE A 4 -17.72 -31.76 14.03
C ILE A 4 -18.84 -31.60 15.05
N GLY A 5 -18.97 -30.44 15.63
CA GLY A 5 -20.00 -30.13 16.63
C GLY A 5 -20.83 -28.94 16.21
N PHE A 6 -22.10 -28.94 16.58
CA PHE A 6 -23.02 -27.84 16.39
C PHE A 6 -24.11 -27.84 17.47
N SER A 7 -24.66 -26.65 17.72
CA SER A 7 -25.83 -26.48 18.59
C SER A 7 -27.03 -26.13 17.72
N SER A 8 -28.15 -26.81 17.92
CA SER A 8 -29.40 -26.60 17.16
C SER A 8 -30.60 -26.68 18.09
N ARG A 9 -31.65 -25.90 17.81
CA ARG A 9 -32.91 -26.00 18.58
C ARG A 9 -33.52 -27.39 18.47
N LYS A 10 -33.42 -27.98 17.27
CA LYS A 10 -33.85 -29.34 16.97
C LYS A 10 -32.86 -29.97 16.01
N VAL A 11 -32.30 -31.08 16.37
CA VAL A 11 -31.29 -31.77 15.57
C VAL A 11 -31.92 -32.29 14.26
N ASP A 12 -31.41 -31.85 13.11
CA ASP A 12 -31.80 -32.35 11.79
C ASP A 12 -30.83 -33.43 11.32
N ASN A 13 -31.33 -34.64 11.17
CA ASN A 13 -30.55 -35.79 10.66
C ASN A 13 -30.06 -35.56 9.22
N ASN A 14 -30.77 -34.76 8.40
CA ASN A 14 -30.33 -34.44 7.06
C ASN A 14 -29.07 -33.55 7.11
N PHE A 15 -28.96 -32.66 8.08
CA PHE A 15 -27.75 -31.87 8.28
C PHE A 15 -26.57 -32.74 8.71
N ILE A 16 -26.79 -33.71 9.60
CA ILE A 16 -25.77 -34.71 10.00
C ILE A 16 -25.26 -35.50 8.78
N GLU A 17 -26.16 -35.98 7.94
CA GLU A 17 -25.79 -36.71 6.72
C GLU A 17 -25.07 -35.82 5.70
N LEU A 18 -25.46 -34.54 5.59
CA LEU A 18 -24.77 -33.55 4.77
C LEU A 18 -23.31 -33.36 5.24
N LEU A 19 -23.10 -33.19 6.56
CA LEU A 19 -21.76 -33.08 7.15
C LEU A 19 -20.89 -34.29 6.82
N LYS A 20 -21.41 -35.53 7.02
CA LYS A 20 -20.69 -36.77 6.70
C LYS A 20 -20.35 -36.86 5.21
N LYS A 21 -21.31 -36.57 4.33
CA LYS A 21 -21.17 -36.69 2.87
C LYS A 21 -20.18 -35.67 2.28
N THR A 22 -20.14 -34.44 2.81
CA THR A 22 -19.36 -33.35 2.23
C THR A 22 -17.98 -33.17 2.88
N CYS A 23 -17.77 -33.67 4.10
CA CYS A 23 -16.55 -33.51 4.88
C CYS A 23 -15.30 -34.08 4.18
N GLY A 24 -15.43 -35.23 3.49
CA GLY A 24 -14.30 -35.88 2.81
C GLY A 24 -13.31 -36.55 3.77
N VAL A 25 -13.73 -36.83 5.00
CA VAL A 25 -12.99 -37.58 6.01
C VAL A 25 -13.78 -38.84 6.37
N SER A 26 -13.12 -39.97 6.42
CA SER A 26 -13.77 -41.25 6.81
C SER A 26 -14.18 -41.23 8.29
N ASN A 27 -15.44 -41.52 8.57
CA ASN A 27 -15.99 -41.61 9.93
C ASN A 27 -15.68 -40.39 10.83
N PRO A 28 -16.08 -39.17 10.45
CA PRO A 28 -15.94 -38.02 11.33
C PRO A 28 -16.81 -38.23 12.58
N GLN A 29 -16.31 -37.87 13.75
CA GLN A 29 -17.14 -37.80 14.94
C GLN A 29 -18.08 -36.60 14.81
N ILE A 30 -19.38 -36.80 14.99
CA ILE A 30 -20.37 -35.71 14.95
C ILE A 30 -21.05 -35.64 16.32
N ILE A 31 -21.04 -34.43 16.91
CA ILE A 31 -21.61 -34.14 18.23
C ILE A 31 -22.64 -33.02 18.07
N PRO A 32 -23.91 -33.38 17.85
CA PRO A 32 -24.99 -32.39 17.89
C PRO A 32 -25.41 -32.15 19.34
N ILE A 33 -25.62 -30.87 19.70
CA ILE A 33 -26.27 -30.48 20.96
C ILE A 33 -27.67 -29.96 20.64
N GLU A 34 -28.68 -30.73 21.06
CA GLU A 34 -30.05 -30.26 20.99
C GLU A 34 -30.29 -29.24 22.09
N ASN A 35 -30.50 -27.99 21.70
CA ASN A 35 -30.51 -26.85 22.58
C ASN A 35 -31.78 -26.01 22.40
N GLU A 36 -32.83 -26.37 23.09
CA GLU A 36 -34.09 -25.64 23.13
C GLU A 36 -34.03 -24.37 24.00
N GLY A 37 -32.86 -23.70 24.05
CA GLY A 37 -32.62 -22.53 24.90
C GLY A 37 -32.17 -22.91 26.34
N LYS A 38 -31.74 -24.15 26.57
CA LYS A 38 -31.25 -24.62 27.87
C LYS A 38 -29.84 -24.13 28.19
N TYR A 39 -29.00 -23.99 27.15
CA TYR A 39 -27.60 -23.64 27.26
C TYR A 39 -27.29 -22.39 26.45
N SER A 40 -26.38 -21.57 26.93
CA SER A 40 -25.72 -20.57 26.09
C SER A 40 -24.86 -21.29 25.04
N LEU A 41 -24.47 -20.58 23.98
CA LEU A 41 -23.62 -21.19 22.96
C LEU A 41 -22.21 -21.54 23.49
N PRO A 42 -21.56 -20.74 24.37
CA PRO A 42 -20.38 -21.16 25.12
C PRO A 42 -20.50 -22.49 25.85
N GLU A 43 -21.57 -22.69 26.63
CA GLU A 43 -21.82 -23.93 27.37
C GLU A 43 -21.98 -25.12 26.42
N ALA A 44 -22.73 -24.94 25.31
CA ALA A 44 -22.90 -25.99 24.30
C ALA A 44 -21.58 -26.34 23.61
N TYR A 45 -20.76 -25.35 23.25
CA TYR A 45 -19.48 -25.57 22.58
C TYR A 45 -18.44 -26.19 23.52
N ASN A 46 -18.40 -25.82 24.79
CA ASN A 46 -17.54 -26.46 25.78
C ASN A 46 -17.93 -27.95 25.95
N THR A 47 -19.23 -28.24 26.01
CA THR A 47 -19.73 -29.64 26.05
C THR A 47 -19.24 -30.44 24.83
N ILE A 48 -19.26 -29.83 23.63
CA ILE A 48 -18.72 -30.48 22.43
C ILE A 48 -17.21 -30.72 22.57
N LEU A 49 -16.45 -29.73 23.08
CA LEU A 49 -15.00 -29.85 23.27
C LEU A 49 -14.63 -30.96 24.27
N GLU A 50 -15.40 -31.15 25.33
CA GLU A 50 -15.23 -32.23 26.32
C GLU A 50 -15.49 -33.61 25.72
N GLN A 51 -16.53 -33.75 24.89
CA GLN A 51 -16.90 -34.99 24.24
C GLN A 51 -16.04 -35.32 23.00
N ALA A 52 -15.32 -34.33 22.46
CA ALA A 52 -14.51 -34.50 21.27
C ALA A 52 -13.30 -35.41 21.51
N THR A 53 -13.22 -36.50 20.77
CA THR A 53 -12.12 -37.48 20.84
C THR A 53 -10.95 -37.17 19.92
N ASN A 54 -11.13 -36.19 19.00
CA ASN A 54 -10.10 -35.78 18.06
C ASN A 54 -9.50 -34.43 18.47
N ASP A 55 -8.23 -34.20 18.11
CA ASP A 55 -7.53 -32.94 18.36
C ASP A 55 -8.13 -31.76 17.54
N ILE A 56 -8.57 -32.06 16.31
CA ILE A 56 -9.18 -31.05 15.42
C ILE A 56 -10.68 -31.10 15.57
N VAL A 57 -11.25 -29.99 16.02
CA VAL A 57 -12.69 -29.84 16.28
C VAL A 57 -13.22 -28.70 15.43
N VAL A 58 -14.27 -28.95 14.67
CA VAL A 58 -15.03 -27.96 13.91
C VAL A 58 -16.29 -27.62 14.69
N LEU A 59 -16.51 -26.37 14.97
CA LEU A 59 -17.74 -25.82 15.52
C LEU A 59 -18.40 -24.97 14.44
N CYS A 60 -19.66 -25.24 14.14
CA CYS A 60 -20.36 -24.52 13.08
C CYS A 60 -21.82 -24.25 13.44
N HIS A 61 -22.42 -23.29 12.77
CA HIS A 61 -23.87 -23.07 12.84
C HIS A 61 -24.61 -24.20 12.11
N ASP A 62 -25.86 -24.43 12.47
CA ASP A 62 -26.73 -25.44 11.86
C ASP A 62 -27.46 -24.94 10.60
N ASP A 63 -27.33 -23.66 10.28
CA ASP A 63 -27.94 -22.99 9.12
C ASP A 63 -26.93 -22.69 7.99
N ILE A 64 -25.87 -23.50 7.87
CA ILE A 64 -24.86 -23.38 6.80
C ILE A 64 -24.96 -24.50 5.77
N TYR A 65 -24.56 -24.19 4.54
CA TYR A 65 -24.29 -25.16 3.48
C TYR A 65 -22.82 -25.12 3.08
N PHE A 66 -22.27 -26.29 2.77
CA PHE A 66 -20.90 -26.40 2.28
C PHE A 66 -20.85 -26.34 0.76
N ASP A 67 -20.33 -25.23 0.24
CA ASP A 67 -20.08 -25.06 -1.20
C ASP A 67 -18.82 -25.82 -1.65
N SER A 68 -17.91 -26.05 -0.71
CA SER A 68 -16.67 -26.79 -0.94
C SER A 68 -16.85 -28.28 -0.67
N LYS A 69 -16.46 -29.12 -1.62
CA LYS A 69 -16.31 -30.57 -1.40
C LYS A 69 -15.04 -30.87 -0.58
N ASN A 70 -15.07 -31.94 0.21
CA ASN A 70 -13.93 -32.44 0.99
C ASN A 70 -13.34 -31.39 1.94
N TRP A 71 -14.16 -30.50 2.47
CA TRP A 71 -13.76 -29.39 3.30
C TRP A 71 -13.02 -29.80 4.58
N GLY A 72 -13.41 -30.90 5.23
CA GLY A 72 -12.72 -31.46 6.40
C GLY A 72 -11.32 -31.97 6.07
N SER A 73 -11.14 -32.59 4.90
CA SER A 73 -9.80 -32.99 4.42
C SER A 73 -8.90 -31.79 4.17
N LYS A 74 -9.45 -30.68 3.66
CA LYS A 74 -8.71 -29.42 3.48
C LYS A 74 -8.27 -28.84 4.82
N ILE A 75 -9.16 -28.82 5.81
CA ILE A 75 -8.86 -28.37 7.18
C ILE A 75 -7.70 -29.21 7.77
N LEU A 76 -7.78 -30.52 7.71
CA LEU A 76 -6.70 -31.39 8.21
C LEU A 76 -5.37 -31.12 7.50
N LYS A 77 -5.40 -30.80 6.20
CA LYS A 77 -4.22 -30.44 5.42
C LYS A 77 -3.63 -29.10 5.88
N HIS A 78 -4.48 -28.11 6.22
CA HIS A 78 -4.03 -26.84 6.78
C HIS A 78 -3.28 -27.04 8.09
N PHE A 79 -3.84 -27.74 9.06
CA PHE A 79 -3.16 -27.99 10.34
C PHE A 79 -1.92 -28.90 10.21
N LYS A 80 -1.88 -29.78 9.22
CA LYS A 80 -0.67 -30.56 8.93
C LYS A 80 0.47 -29.69 8.38
N ARG A 81 0.14 -28.68 7.57
CA ARG A 81 1.12 -27.77 6.95
C ARG A 81 1.54 -26.64 7.88
N ASN A 82 0.62 -26.21 8.72
CA ASN A 82 0.77 -25.09 9.62
C ASN A 82 0.35 -25.53 11.04
N PRO A 83 1.15 -26.39 11.68
CA PRO A 83 0.78 -27.01 12.97
C PRO A 83 0.71 -26.00 14.13
N GLU A 84 1.25 -24.80 13.95
CA GLU A 84 1.28 -23.75 14.95
C GLU A 84 -0.08 -23.07 15.19
N TYR A 85 -1.04 -23.17 14.25
CA TYR A 85 -2.36 -22.56 14.46
C TYR A 85 -3.15 -23.29 15.55
N GLY A 86 -3.78 -22.50 16.41
CA GLY A 86 -4.77 -22.98 17.39
C GLY A 86 -6.20 -22.86 16.88
N VAL A 87 -6.48 -21.82 16.08
CA VAL A 87 -7.82 -21.51 15.59
C VAL A 87 -7.78 -21.15 14.11
N LEU A 88 -8.72 -21.69 13.33
CA LEU A 88 -8.96 -21.28 11.95
C LEU A 88 -10.45 -20.95 11.75
N GLY A 89 -10.75 -19.96 10.93
CA GLY A 89 -12.11 -19.55 10.56
C GLY A 89 -12.25 -19.24 9.08
N LEU A 90 -13.42 -18.74 8.68
CA LEU A 90 -13.73 -18.34 7.30
C LEU A 90 -13.82 -16.83 7.11
N ALA A 91 -14.05 -16.10 8.19
CA ALA A 91 -14.01 -14.65 8.26
C ALA A 91 -13.41 -14.21 9.60
N GLY A 92 -12.84 -13.02 9.65
CA GLY A 92 -12.23 -12.47 10.84
C GLY A 92 -11.61 -11.10 10.60
N SER A 93 -10.82 -10.61 11.56
CA SER A 93 -10.16 -9.31 11.45
C SER A 93 -8.73 -9.36 11.97
N THR A 94 -7.85 -8.61 11.31
CA THR A 94 -6.46 -8.40 11.73
C THR A 94 -6.33 -7.40 12.88
N GLN A 95 -7.45 -6.80 13.30
CA GLN A 95 -7.52 -5.84 14.38
C GLN A 95 -8.83 -6.01 15.15
N LEU A 96 -8.78 -5.80 16.47
CA LEU A 96 -9.97 -5.56 17.29
C LEU A 96 -9.84 -4.17 17.90
N PRO A 97 -10.68 -3.18 17.48
CA PRO A 97 -10.63 -1.82 17.96
C PRO A 97 -11.12 -1.69 19.40
N SER A 98 -10.93 -0.52 20.02
CA SER A 98 -11.42 -0.25 21.38
C SER A 98 -12.94 -0.35 21.52
N SER A 99 -13.67 -0.16 20.41
CA SER A 99 -15.12 -0.38 20.37
C SER A 99 -15.53 -1.86 20.46
N ALA A 100 -14.59 -2.79 20.26
CA ALA A 100 -14.79 -4.22 20.10
C ALA A 100 -15.72 -4.63 18.93
N LYS A 101 -15.94 -3.73 17.94
CA LYS A 101 -16.67 -4.00 16.69
C LYS A 101 -15.65 -4.35 15.60
N TRP A 102 -15.31 -5.61 15.41
CA TRP A 102 -14.24 -6.06 14.53
C TRP A 102 -14.46 -5.74 13.04
N TRP A 103 -15.70 -5.46 12.62
CA TRP A 103 -16.06 -5.04 11.26
C TRP A 103 -16.10 -3.51 11.06
N GLU A 104 -15.68 -2.72 12.05
CA GLU A 104 -15.66 -1.25 11.99
C GLU A 104 -14.72 -0.73 10.91
N ASP A 105 -13.61 -1.43 10.67
CA ASP A 105 -12.69 -1.17 9.58
C ASP A 105 -12.66 -2.34 8.57
N PHE A 106 -13.36 -2.15 7.45
CA PHE A 106 -13.43 -3.15 6.38
C PHE A 106 -12.04 -3.55 5.84
N SER A 107 -11.07 -2.64 5.85
CA SER A 107 -9.70 -2.91 5.37
C SER A 107 -8.95 -3.94 6.22
N LYS A 108 -9.39 -4.17 7.45
CA LYS A 108 -8.81 -5.12 8.40
C LYS A 108 -9.50 -6.48 8.35
N MET A 109 -10.66 -6.54 7.73
CA MET A 109 -11.41 -7.79 7.62
C MET A 109 -10.75 -8.75 6.64
N LYS A 110 -10.85 -10.03 6.93
CA LYS A 110 -10.32 -11.15 6.14
C LYS A 110 -11.41 -12.18 5.94
N GLY A 111 -11.38 -12.85 4.79
CA GLY A 111 -12.27 -13.98 4.53
C GLY A 111 -13.24 -13.81 3.39
N ILE A 112 -13.99 -14.88 3.13
CA ILE A 112 -15.03 -14.92 2.11
C ILE A 112 -16.16 -15.84 2.60
N VAL A 113 -17.37 -15.28 2.68
CA VAL A 113 -18.58 -16.00 3.07
C VAL A 113 -19.70 -15.73 2.06
N ASN A 114 -20.35 -16.80 1.57
CA ASN A 114 -21.56 -16.67 0.79
C ASN A 114 -22.76 -16.57 1.72
N HIS A 115 -23.76 -15.82 1.32
CA HIS A 115 -25.01 -15.64 2.06
C HIS A 115 -26.21 -15.94 1.18
N GLU A 116 -27.27 -16.45 1.82
CA GLU A 116 -28.59 -16.63 1.20
C GLU A 116 -29.66 -16.24 2.21
N HIS A 117 -30.42 -15.20 1.92
CA HIS A 117 -31.51 -14.75 2.77
C HIS A 117 -32.66 -14.19 1.94
N GLU A 118 -33.89 -14.59 2.25
CA GLU A 118 -35.10 -14.16 1.54
C GLU A 118 -35.00 -14.28 -0.01
N GLY A 119 -34.39 -15.37 -0.46
CA GLY A 119 -34.21 -15.63 -1.91
C GLY A 119 -33.11 -14.81 -2.59
N LYS A 120 -32.41 -13.94 -1.87
CA LYS A 120 -31.24 -13.21 -2.37
C LYS A 120 -29.96 -13.94 -1.99
N LYS A 121 -29.01 -13.97 -2.94
CA LYS A 121 -27.66 -14.53 -2.72
C LYS A 121 -26.62 -13.47 -2.97
N TRP A 122 -25.61 -13.41 -2.11
CA TRP A 122 -24.46 -12.51 -2.28
C TRP A 122 -23.20 -13.11 -1.67
N GLU A 123 -22.05 -12.62 -2.09
CA GLU A 123 -20.76 -12.96 -1.52
C GLU A 123 -20.22 -11.76 -0.71
N SER A 124 -19.88 -11.98 0.55
CA SER A 124 -19.09 -11.06 1.36
C SER A 124 -17.62 -11.43 1.21
N LYS A 125 -16.89 -10.63 0.42
CA LYS A 125 -15.48 -10.83 0.14
C LYS A 125 -14.68 -9.67 0.75
N TYR A 126 -14.06 -9.92 1.88
CA TYR A 126 -13.30 -8.91 2.61
C TYR A 126 -11.85 -8.82 2.14
N SER A 127 -11.25 -9.95 1.78
CA SER A 127 -9.97 -10.04 1.10
C SER A 127 -9.83 -11.42 0.46
N SER A 128 -8.99 -11.52 -0.56
CA SER A 128 -8.63 -12.80 -1.15
C SER A 128 -7.15 -13.05 -0.98
N SER A 129 -6.81 -14.19 -0.38
CA SER A 129 -5.48 -14.75 -0.50
C SER A 129 -5.38 -15.52 -1.83
N LEU A 130 -4.23 -15.47 -2.47
CA LEU A 130 -3.94 -16.29 -3.64
C LEU A 130 -3.59 -17.71 -3.18
N GLY A 131 -4.43 -18.68 -3.57
CA GLY A 131 -4.18 -20.10 -3.30
C GLY A 131 -4.59 -20.57 -1.90
N ASN A 132 -3.91 -21.61 -1.39
CA ASN A 132 -4.19 -22.26 -0.09
C ASN A 132 -3.48 -21.55 1.07
N GLN A 133 -3.46 -20.23 1.09
CA GLN A 133 -2.84 -19.46 2.17
C GLN A 133 -3.84 -19.22 3.30
N ILE A 134 -3.30 -19.05 4.50
CA ILE A 134 -4.02 -18.61 5.68
C ILE A 134 -3.55 -17.19 5.97
N ASP A 135 -4.48 -16.27 6.20
CA ASP A 135 -4.16 -14.94 6.71
C ASP A 135 -4.26 -14.94 8.24
N ASP A 136 -3.24 -14.42 8.92
CA ASP A 136 -3.25 -14.22 10.36
C ASP A 136 -4.29 -13.17 10.74
N VAL A 137 -5.06 -13.45 11.81
CA VAL A 137 -6.09 -12.56 12.34
C VAL A 137 -6.07 -12.55 13.87
N VAL A 138 -6.67 -11.52 14.48
CA VAL A 138 -6.86 -11.43 15.93
C VAL A 138 -8.03 -12.30 16.39
N LEU A 139 -9.04 -12.42 15.54
CA LEU A 139 -10.26 -13.16 15.83
C LEU A 139 -10.90 -13.73 14.56
N VAL A 140 -11.74 -14.72 14.74
CA VAL A 140 -12.60 -15.29 13.69
C VAL A 140 -14.07 -15.13 14.05
N ASP A 141 -14.93 -15.05 13.03
CA ASP A 141 -16.38 -15.04 13.15
C ASP A 141 -16.92 -16.40 13.60
N GLY A 142 -17.96 -16.38 14.43
CA GLY A 142 -18.54 -17.55 15.07
C GLY A 142 -19.25 -18.53 14.13
N LEU A 143 -19.55 -18.12 12.90
CA LEU A 143 -20.20 -18.95 11.89
C LEU A 143 -19.55 -20.33 11.74
N PHE A 144 -18.22 -20.33 11.74
CA PHE A 144 -17.42 -21.54 11.51
C PHE A 144 -16.04 -21.40 12.16
N ILE A 145 -15.85 -22.09 13.25
CA ILE A 145 -14.61 -22.07 14.04
C ILE A 145 -13.99 -23.46 14.03
N VAL A 146 -12.72 -23.56 13.68
CA VAL A 146 -11.97 -24.81 13.74
C VAL A 146 -10.87 -24.67 14.78
N LEU A 147 -10.79 -25.63 15.69
CA LEU A 147 -9.88 -25.62 16.82
C LEU A 147 -8.88 -26.76 16.71
N ASN A 148 -7.63 -26.50 17.05
CA ASN A 148 -6.67 -27.52 17.45
C ASN A 148 -6.60 -27.52 18.98
N LYS A 149 -7.21 -28.51 19.61
CA LYS A 149 -7.28 -28.63 21.08
C LYS A 149 -5.92 -28.59 21.78
N LYS A 150 -4.85 -28.99 21.08
CA LYS A 150 -3.48 -28.94 21.63
C LYS A 150 -2.89 -27.55 21.70
N ASN A 151 -3.38 -26.63 20.88
CA ASN A 151 -2.80 -25.31 20.71
C ASN A 151 -3.64 -24.19 21.32
N ILE A 152 -4.94 -24.40 21.57
CA ILE A 152 -5.75 -23.41 22.28
C ILE A 152 -5.35 -23.36 23.76
N LYS A 153 -5.46 -22.18 24.37
CA LYS A 153 -5.18 -21.92 25.78
C LYS A 153 -6.43 -21.70 26.60
N GLN A 154 -7.48 -21.21 25.96
CA GLN A 154 -8.76 -20.88 26.58
C GLN A 154 -9.89 -21.63 25.89
N THR A 155 -10.87 -22.07 26.66
CA THR A 155 -12.17 -22.56 26.18
C THR A 155 -13.18 -21.41 26.10
N PHE A 156 -14.41 -21.66 25.70
CA PHE A 156 -15.43 -20.61 25.64
C PHE A 156 -15.80 -20.12 27.06
N ASN A 157 -16.02 -18.83 27.18
CA ASN A 157 -16.35 -18.20 28.46
C ASN A 157 -17.86 -18.32 28.74
N GLU A 158 -18.23 -19.18 29.69
CA GLU A 158 -19.63 -19.44 30.06
C GLU A 158 -20.30 -18.32 30.84
N GLU A 159 -19.54 -17.27 31.24
CA GLU A 159 -20.12 -16.04 31.77
C GLU A 159 -20.90 -15.28 30.70
N ILE A 160 -20.50 -15.44 29.42
CA ILE A 160 -21.22 -14.88 28.27
C ILE A 160 -22.48 -15.73 28.06
N LYS A 161 -23.62 -15.10 28.31
CA LYS A 161 -24.91 -15.77 28.13
C LYS A 161 -25.46 -15.53 26.72
N GLY A 162 -26.33 -16.42 26.27
CA GLY A 162 -26.97 -16.35 24.97
C GLY A 162 -26.12 -16.87 23.81
N PHE A 163 -26.25 -16.23 22.66
CA PHE A 163 -25.73 -16.72 21.39
C PHE A 163 -24.81 -15.72 20.67
N HIS A 164 -24.39 -14.66 21.36
CA HIS A 164 -23.66 -13.56 20.76
C HIS A 164 -22.37 -13.24 21.48
N PHE A 165 -21.36 -12.76 20.73
CA PHE A 165 -20.07 -12.28 21.23
C PHE A 165 -19.12 -13.35 21.80
N TYR A 166 -19.53 -14.61 21.81
CA TYR A 166 -18.72 -15.74 22.28
C TYR A 166 -17.46 -15.98 21.44
N ASP A 167 -17.57 -15.71 20.16
CA ASP A 167 -16.52 -15.85 19.14
C ASP A 167 -15.43 -14.80 19.31
N VAL A 168 -15.83 -13.55 19.55
CA VAL A 168 -14.91 -12.43 19.80
C VAL A 168 -14.15 -12.66 21.11
N ASP A 169 -14.85 -12.98 22.20
CA ASP A 169 -14.22 -13.24 23.51
C ASP A 169 -13.28 -14.44 23.45
N PHE A 170 -13.72 -15.56 22.85
CA PHE A 170 -12.92 -16.75 22.73
C PHE A 170 -11.64 -16.49 21.91
N SER A 171 -11.79 -15.89 20.75
CA SER A 171 -10.66 -15.58 19.87
C SER A 171 -9.68 -14.63 20.56
N PHE A 172 -10.18 -13.53 21.12
CA PHE A 172 -9.35 -12.51 21.77
C PHE A 172 -8.57 -13.09 22.96
N ARG A 173 -9.22 -13.87 23.85
CA ARG A 173 -8.53 -14.48 25.00
C ARG A 173 -7.43 -15.44 24.58
N ASN A 174 -7.65 -16.21 23.52
CA ASN A 174 -6.60 -17.05 22.94
C ASN A 174 -5.50 -16.22 22.29
N PHE A 175 -5.85 -15.14 21.57
CA PHE A 175 -4.89 -14.28 20.89
C PHE A 175 -3.92 -13.59 21.86
N ILE A 176 -4.40 -13.06 22.98
CA ILE A 176 -3.54 -12.39 23.98
C ILE A 176 -2.63 -13.38 24.73
N GLU A 177 -2.89 -14.68 24.63
CA GLU A 177 -2.03 -15.76 25.12
C GLU A 177 -1.18 -16.39 24.00
N ASP A 178 -0.92 -15.63 22.92
CA ASP A 178 -0.07 -16.01 21.79
C ASP A 178 -0.55 -17.25 21.01
N VAL A 179 -1.85 -17.54 21.04
CA VAL A 179 -2.43 -18.55 20.16
C VAL A 179 -2.55 -17.99 18.76
N LYS A 180 -1.99 -18.67 17.77
CA LYS A 180 -2.07 -18.28 16.39
C LYS A 180 -3.45 -18.57 15.82
N ILE A 181 -4.09 -17.52 15.28
CA ILE A 181 -5.44 -17.54 14.73
C ILE A 181 -5.39 -17.15 13.26
N GLY A 182 -6.15 -17.81 12.39
CA GLY A 182 -6.12 -17.55 10.96
C GLY A 182 -7.46 -17.70 10.25
N VAL A 183 -7.55 -17.11 9.06
CA VAL A 183 -8.66 -17.27 8.11
C VAL A 183 -8.19 -18.05 6.90
N MET A 184 -8.91 -19.11 6.55
CA MET A 184 -8.64 -19.97 5.38
C MET A 184 -9.61 -19.63 4.24
N TYR A 185 -9.17 -19.80 2.99
CA TYR A 185 -9.92 -19.36 1.81
C TYR A 185 -10.42 -20.48 0.90
N ASP A 186 -9.94 -21.70 1.08
CA ASP A 186 -10.29 -22.85 0.22
C ASP A 186 -11.47 -23.69 0.75
N VAL A 187 -12.00 -23.33 1.91
CA VAL A 187 -13.27 -23.81 2.46
C VAL A 187 -14.32 -22.72 2.28
N ARG A 188 -15.42 -23.05 1.62
CA ARG A 188 -16.51 -22.12 1.34
C ARG A 188 -17.81 -22.64 1.89
N VAL A 189 -18.57 -21.76 2.51
CA VAL A 189 -19.92 -22.03 3.02
C VAL A 189 -20.88 -20.94 2.58
N THR A 190 -22.16 -21.31 2.47
CA THR A 190 -23.28 -20.38 2.35
C THR A 190 -24.03 -20.32 3.66
N HIS A 191 -24.11 -19.16 4.27
CA HIS A 191 -24.87 -18.89 5.49
C HIS A 191 -26.29 -18.46 5.14
N LYS A 192 -27.28 -19.07 5.75
CA LYS A 192 -28.71 -18.81 5.46
C LYS A 192 -29.30 -17.65 6.24
N SER A 193 -28.56 -17.08 7.15
CA SER A 193 -29.01 -15.93 7.92
C SER A 193 -28.11 -14.72 7.73
N ILE A 194 -28.61 -13.56 8.11
CA ILE A 194 -27.81 -12.34 8.27
C ILE A 194 -27.53 -12.16 9.75
N GLY A 195 -26.26 -11.96 10.09
CA GLY A 195 -25.86 -11.63 11.45
C GLY A 195 -26.63 -10.40 11.94
N ALA A 196 -27.33 -10.52 13.06
CA ALA A 196 -28.05 -9.42 13.67
C ALA A 196 -27.34 -8.99 14.96
N THR A 197 -27.09 -7.69 15.10
CA THR A 197 -26.70 -7.10 16.37
C THR A 197 -27.96 -6.71 17.14
N ASN A 198 -28.24 -7.41 18.22
CA ASN A 198 -29.36 -7.13 19.12
C ASN A 198 -28.87 -6.51 20.44
N GLU A 199 -29.79 -6.23 21.37
CA GLU A 199 -29.46 -5.68 22.68
C GLU A 199 -28.52 -6.57 23.49
N GLU A 200 -28.66 -7.89 23.38
CA GLU A 200 -27.80 -8.87 24.04
C GLU A 200 -26.35 -8.80 23.49
N TRP A 201 -26.21 -8.72 22.18
CA TRP A 201 -24.92 -8.52 21.54
C TRP A 201 -24.25 -7.24 22.03
N GLU A 202 -24.97 -6.11 22.04
CA GLU A 202 -24.44 -4.82 22.47
C GLU A 202 -24.06 -4.82 23.96
N LYS A 203 -24.86 -5.46 24.82
CA LYS A 203 -24.54 -5.63 26.24
C LYS A 203 -23.24 -6.42 26.43
N ASN A 204 -23.09 -7.56 25.75
CA ASN A 204 -21.89 -8.40 25.84
C ASN A 204 -20.65 -7.65 25.32
N ARG A 205 -20.81 -6.88 24.23
CA ARG A 205 -19.76 -6.03 23.68
C ARG A 205 -19.26 -4.98 24.67
N ILE A 206 -20.18 -4.24 25.32
CA ILE A 206 -19.82 -3.20 26.29
C ILE A 206 -19.08 -3.82 27.48
N ILE A 207 -19.59 -4.93 28.02
CA ILE A 207 -18.94 -5.64 29.14
C ILE A 207 -17.52 -6.09 28.74
N PHE A 208 -17.36 -6.63 27.54
CA PHE A 208 -16.07 -7.06 27.03
C PHE A 208 -15.12 -5.86 26.85
N ALA A 209 -15.57 -4.79 26.19
CA ALA A 209 -14.75 -3.61 25.94
C ALA A 209 -14.25 -2.96 27.23
N GLU A 210 -15.08 -2.89 28.26
CA GLU A 210 -14.68 -2.37 29.58
C GLU A 210 -13.73 -3.32 30.32
N LYS A 211 -13.99 -4.63 30.28
CA LYS A 211 -13.12 -5.65 30.90
C LYS A 211 -11.71 -5.65 30.33
N TYR A 212 -11.57 -5.42 29.03
CA TYR A 212 -10.30 -5.51 28.32
C TYR A 212 -9.80 -4.16 27.78
N LYS A 213 -10.25 -3.04 28.33
CA LYS A 213 -9.88 -1.68 27.86
C LYS A 213 -8.38 -1.43 27.79
N ASP A 214 -7.60 -2.02 28.69
CA ASP A 214 -6.13 -1.87 28.74
C ASP A 214 -5.42 -2.74 27.70
N ASN A 215 -6.11 -3.72 27.10
CA ASN A 215 -5.61 -4.60 26.05
C ASN A 215 -6.09 -4.19 24.65
N LEU A 216 -7.06 -3.29 24.58
CA LEU A 216 -7.63 -2.79 23.33
C LEU A 216 -7.14 -1.37 23.01
N PRO A 217 -6.95 -1.00 21.75
CA PRO A 217 -7.09 -1.83 20.56
C PRO A 217 -5.94 -2.83 20.40
N VAL A 218 -6.23 -3.99 19.82
CA VAL A 218 -5.22 -5.01 19.51
C VAL A 218 -5.17 -5.28 18.01
N LYS A 219 -3.98 -5.53 17.49
CA LYS A 219 -3.76 -5.90 16.09
C LYS A 219 -2.73 -7.03 15.99
N ILE A 220 -2.76 -7.78 14.89
CA ILE A 220 -1.66 -8.70 14.60
C ILE A 220 -0.36 -7.91 14.47
N LYS A 221 0.69 -8.38 15.11
CA LYS A 221 2.04 -7.87 14.90
C LYS A 221 2.60 -8.54 13.64
N ARG A 222 2.89 -7.75 12.62
CA ARG A 222 3.64 -8.24 11.47
C ARG A 222 5.12 -8.17 11.85
N ASN A 223 5.84 -9.26 11.70
CA ASN A 223 7.30 -9.30 11.86
C ASN A 223 7.95 -9.18 10.48
N LEU A 224 7.66 -8.09 9.77
CA LEU A 224 8.23 -7.85 8.46
C LEU A 224 9.72 -7.54 8.58
N THR A 225 10.50 -8.10 7.67
CA THR A 225 11.92 -7.86 7.46
C THR A 225 12.18 -7.36 6.05
N LEU A 226 13.42 -7.01 5.74
CA LEU A 226 13.79 -6.62 4.37
C LEU A 226 13.53 -7.72 3.32
N GLU A 227 13.46 -8.98 3.73
CA GLU A 227 13.15 -10.11 2.84
C GLU A 227 11.64 -10.34 2.66
N SER A 228 10.81 -9.75 3.51
CA SER A 228 9.36 -9.96 3.47
C SER A 228 8.75 -9.34 2.20
N PRO A 229 7.81 -10.04 1.54
CA PRO A 229 7.06 -9.48 0.42
C PRO A 229 6.10 -8.40 0.93
N ILE A 230 6.05 -7.26 0.24
CA ILE A 230 5.13 -6.14 0.53
C ILE A 230 4.44 -5.73 -0.76
N LYS A 231 3.11 -5.63 -0.75
CA LYS A 231 2.33 -5.11 -1.89
C LYS A 231 2.26 -3.60 -1.81
N VAL A 232 2.87 -2.93 -2.78
CA VAL A 232 3.04 -1.49 -2.79
C VAL A 232 2.33 -0.87 -3.98
N LEU A 233 1.50 0.14 -3.73
CA LEU A 233 1.04 1.06 -4.77
C LEU A 233 1.95 2.29 -4.77
N LEU A 234 2.60 2.58 -5.90
CA LEU A 234 3.23 3.87 -6.16
C LEU A 234 2.29 4.69 -7.03
N SER A 235 2.03 5.94 -6.67
CA SER A 235 1.23 6.83 -7.52
C SER A 235 2.06 7.98 -8.05
N CYS A 236 1.75 8.38 -9.27
CA CYS A 236 2.37 9.52 -9.93
C CYS A 236 1.33 10.17 -10.84
N LEU A 237 1.21 11.50 -10.82
CA LEU A 237 0.22 12.19 -11.65
C LEU A 237 0.47 11.97 -13.14
N PHE A 238 1.74 12.01 -13.53
CA PHE A 238 2.20 11.71 -14.89
C PHE A 238 3.25 10.60 -14.84
N PHE A 239 3.20 9.67 -15.78
CA PHE A 239 4.19 8.60 -15.92
C PHE A 239 4.45 8.32 -17.41
N LYS A 240 4.59 9.41 -18.18
CA LYS A 240 4.71 9.38 -19.66
C LYS A 240 6.13 9.58 -20.14
N ASN A 241 6.82 10.55 -19.55
CA ASN A 241 8.08 11.09 -20.03
C ASN A 241 9.22 10.77 -19.05
N PHE A 242 10.39 11.33 -19.29
CA PHE A 242 11.57 11.11 -18.47
C PHE A 242 11.86 12.33 -17.56
N THR A 243 10.80 12.87 -16.93
CA THR A 243 10.92 14.03 -16.01
C THR A 243 11.37 13.59 -14.62
N GLY A 244 11.69 14.54 -13.75
CA GLY A 244 12.30 14.26 -12.45
C GLY A 244 11.45 13.35 -11.56
N SER A 245 10.19 13.70 -11.29
CA SER A 245 9.28 12.94 -10.43
C SER A 245 8.87 11.60 -11.06
N GLU A 246 8.67 11.55 -12.38
CA GLU A 246 8.38 10.31 -13.10
C GLU A 246 9.54 9.32 -13.02
N MET A 247 10.76 9.79 -13.23
CA MET A 247 11.97 8.98 -13.09
C MET A 247 12.22 8.54 -11.64
N TYR A 248 11.84 9.36 -10.66
CA TYR A 248 11.85 8.95 -9.25
C TYR A 248 11.00 7.70 -9.03
N VAL A 249 9.74 7.71 -9.49
CA VAL A 249 8.83 6.56 -9.38
C VAL A 249 9.39 5.33 -10.09
N TYR A 250 9.92 5.52 -11.30
CA TYR A 250 10.48 4.42 -12.09
C TYR A 250 11.66 3.74 -11.40
N GLU A 251 12.65 4.52 -10.94
CA GLU A 251 13.83 3.98 -10.28
C GLU A 251 13.51 3.37 -8.92
N LEU A 252 12.61 4.01 -8.14
CA LEU A 252 12.11 3.46 -6.89
C LEU A 252 11.39 2.12 -7.12
N ALA A 253 10.50 2.04 -8.12
CA ALA A 253 9.79 0.82 -8.45
C ALA A 253 10.74 -0.33 -8.81
N LYS A 254 11.80 -0.05 -9.60
CA LYS A 254 12.85 -1.02 -9.93
C LYS A 254 13.54 -1.55 -8.66
N GLY A 255 13.93 -0.66 -7.77
CA GLY A 255 14.62 -1.02 -6.53
C GLY A 255 13.73 -1.83 -5.60
N LEU A 256 12.50 -1.38 -5.33
CA LEU A 256 11.54 -2.08 -4.49
C LEU A 256 11.20 -3.47 -5.02
N LYS A 257 11.05 -3.62 -6.34
CA LYS A 257 10.82 -4.93 -6.96
C LYS A 257 11.99 -5.90 -6.72
N LYS A 258 13.24 -5.44 -6.83
CA LYS A 258 14.43 -6.23 -6.49
C LYS A 258 14.51 -6.60 -5.01
N LEU A 259 13.89 -5.80 -4.15
CA LEU A 259 13.76 -6.05 -2.72
C LEU A 259 12.48 -6.83 -2.36
N ASN A 260 11.96 -7.66 -3.27
CA ASN A 260 10.79 -8.52 -3.03
C ASN A 260 9.49 -7.76 -2.72
N CYS A 261 9.29 -6.56 -3.28
CA CYS A 261 7.99 -5.89 -3.25
C CYS A 261 7.19 -6.20 -4.52
N ASP A 262 5.88 -6.45 -4.37
CA ASP A 262 4.93 -6.49 -5.48
C ASP A 262 4.46 -5.06 -5.77
N VAL A 263 5.11 -4.43 -6.77
CA VAL A 263 4.93 -3.02 -7.06
C VAL A 263 3.96 -2.81 -8.20
N THR A 264 2.95 -2.00 -7.95
CA THR A 264 2.04 -1.46 -8.96
C THR A 264 2.19 0.05 -9.04
N VAL A 265 2.42 0.61 -10.22
CA VAL A 265 2.41 2.05 -10.47
C VAL A 265 1.05 2.46 -10.99
N LEU A 266 0.44 3.44 -10.33
CA LEU A 266 -0.82 4.04 -10.75
C LEU A 266 -0.54 5.38 -11.43
N SER A 267 -0.77 5.47 -12.71
CA SER A 267 -0.61 6.69 -13.52
C SER A 267 -1.16 6.52 -14.92
N ASP A 268 -1.02 7.55 -15.74
CA ASP A 268 -1.28 7.48 -17.18
C ASP A 268 -0.37 6.42 -17.84
N ILE A 269 -0.95 5.54 -18.66
CA ILE A 269 -0.21 4.43 -19.28
C ILE A 269 0.41 4.78 -20.63
N GLU A 270 0.01 5.88 -21.22
CA GLU A 270 0.39 6.19 -22.59
C GLU A 270 1.66 7.06 -22.63
N GLY A 271 2.80 6.42 -22.80
CA GLY A 271 4.05 7.14 -22.98
C GLY A 271 5.28 6.24 -22.97
N PRO A 272 6.46 6.80 -23.35
CA PRO A 272 7.71 6.06 -23.42
C PRO A 272 8.11 5.44 -22.07
N LEU A 273 7.93 6.17 -20.96
CA LEU A 273 8.35 5.69 -19.64
C LEU A 273 7.45 4.56 -19.11
N SER A 274 6.13 4.67 -19.25
CA SER A 274 5.21 3.62 -18.83
C SER A 274 5.42 2.32 -19.63
N LYS A 275 5.73 2.43 -20.93
CA LYS A 275 6.10 1.29 -21.77
C LYS A 275 7.41 0.66 -21.29
N LEU A 276 8.43 1.47 -21.00
CA LEU A 276 9.71 0.98 -20.46
C LEU A 276 9.52 0.26 -19.13
N ALA A 277 8.72 0.82 -18.21
CA ALA A 277 8.41 0.20 -16.92
C ALA A 277 7.72 -1.16 -17.10
N SER A 278 6.74 -1.25 -18.00
CA SER A 278 6.05 -2.52 -18.31
C SER A 278 7.01 -3.56 -18.90
N GLN A 279 7.94 -3.18 -19.75
CA GLN A 279 8.99 -4.07 -20.28
C GLN A 279 9.93 -4.61 -19.19
N GLN A 280 10.11 -3.85 -18.10
CA GLN A 280 10.85 -4.29 -16.90
C GLN A 280 9.97 -5.09 -15.92
N GLY A 281 8.74 -5.43 -16.34
CA GLY A 281 7.77 -6.20 -15.55
C GLY A 281 7.21 -5.43 -14.34
N ILE A 282 7.21 -4.11 -14.37
CA ILE A 282 6.49 -3.27 -13.42
C ILE A 282 5.05 -3.14 -13.91
N LYS A 283 4.09 -3.49 -13.05
CA LYS A 283 2.68 -3.34 -13.37
C LYS A 283 2.30 -1.86 -13.35
N VAL A 284 1.76 -1.38 -14.46
CA VAL A 284 1.25 0.00 -14.58
C VAL A 284 -0.26 -0.06 -14.75
N LEU A 285 -1.00 0.65 -13.87
CA LEU A 285 -2.45 0.80 -13.95
C LEU A 285 -2.78 2.19 -14.48
N PRO A 286 -3.67 2.28 -15.48
CA PRO A 286 -4.06 3.57 -16.04
C PRO A 286 -5.01 4.30 -15.10
N PHE A 287 -4.98 5.63 -15.16
CA PHE A 287 -6.13 6.45 -14.83
C PHE A 287 -7.20 6.18 -15.90
N SER A 288 -8.28 5.51 -15.56
CA SER A 288 -9.39 5.33 -16.49
C SER A 288 -10.59 6.16 -16.04
N ASN A 289 -11.08 7.02 -16.91
CA ASN A 289 -12.39 7.59 -16.74
C ASN A 289 -13.45 6.51 -17.00
N PRO A 290 -14.52 6.41 -16.20
CA PRO A 290 -15.63 5.54 -16.51
C PRO A 290 -16.24 5.89 -17.89
N PRO A 291 -16.78 4.91 -18.63
CA PRO A 291 -17.48 5.19 -19.86
C PRO A 291 -18.56 6.26 -19.65
N GLY A 292 -18.55 7.31 -20.46
CA GLY A 292 -19.53 8.42 -20.38
C GLY A 292 -19.13 9.59 -19.45
N TYR A 293 -18.01 9.50 -18.75
CA TYR A 293 -17.49 10.61 -17.95
C TYR A 293 -16.98 11.73 -18.87
N LYS A 294 -17.68 12.88 -18.85
CA LYS A 294 -17.16 14.13 -19.41
C LYS A 294 -16.45 14.88 -18.29
N MET A 295 -15.26 15.40 -18.54
CA MET A 295 -14.61 16.35 -17.64
C MET A 295 -15.58 17.53 -17.43
N GLY A 296 -16.31 17.50 -16.33
CA GLY A 296 -17.30 18.51 -15.93
C GLY A 296 -17.00 18.98 -14.54
N ASP A 297 -17.50 20.03 -14.21
CA ASP A 297 -17.69 20.88 -13.01
C ASP A 297 -16.97 20.59 -11.66
N GLY A 298 -16.16 19.60 -11.53
CA GLY A 298 -15.26 19.35 -10.41
C GLY A 298 -13.79 19.49 -10.81
N LYS A 299 -13.46 20.47 -11.64
CA LYS A 299 -12.09 20.67 -12.14
C LYS A 299 -11.14 20.94 -10.99
N TRP A 300 -10.22 20.00 -10.81
CA TRP A 300 -9.07 20.24 -10.02
C TRP A 300 -8.03 21.02 -10.84
N GLY A 301 -7.61 22.18 -10.36
CA GLY A 301 -6.66 23.01 -11.05
C GLY A 301 -5.61 23.56 -10.10
N VAL A 302 -4.34 23.43 -10.48
CA VAL A 302 -3.25 24.18 -9.89
C VAL A 302 -3.03 25.45 -10.71
N ASN A 303 -3.08 26.60 -10.07
CA ASN A 303 -2.64 27.83 -10.68
C ASN A 303 -1.14 27.77 -10.90
N THR A 304 -0.72 27.76 -12.15
CA THR A 304 0.67 27.95 -12.54
C THR A 304 0.82 29.28 -13.26
N PRO A 305 2.03 29.82 -13.35
CA PRO A 305 2.26 31.01 -14.16
C PRO A 305 1.85 30.87 -15.64
N GLN A 306 1.76 29.66 -16.16
CA GLN A 306 1.29 29.36 -17.51
C GLN A 306 -0.23 29.17 -17.62
N GLY A 307 -0.95 29.31 -16.52
CA GLY A 307 -2.39 29.12 -16.46
C GLY A 307 -2.80 27.95 -15.54
N VAL A 308 -4.08 27.61 -15.54
CA VAL A 308 -4.61 26.54 -14.72
C VAL A 308 -4.31 25.19 -15.37
N VAL A 309 -3.46 24.38 -14.76
CA VAL A 309 -3.30 22.98 -15.15
C VAL A 309 -4.42 22.19 -14.49
N THR A 310 -5.40 21.80 -15.28
CA THR A 310 -6.48 20.92 -14.82
C THR A 310 -6.11 19.48 -15.13
N SER A 311 -6.05 18.64 -14.12
CA SER A 311 -6.08 17.19 -14.29
C SER A 311 -7.01 16.61 -13.23
N GLN A 312 -7.93 15.77 -13.67
CA GLN A 312 -8.69 14.90 -12.77
C GLN A 312 -8.38 13.48 -13.16
N PRO A 313 -7.43 12.84 -12.49
CA PRO A 313 -7.26 11.42 -12.62
C PRO A 313 -8.46 10.74 -11.96
N ASN A 314 -9.29 10.05 -12.75
CA ASN A 314 -10.35 9.22 -12.19
C ASN A 314 -9.81 7.81 -11.99
N VAL A 315 -9.35 7.55 -10.78
CA VAL A 315 -8.68 6.31 -10.39
C VAL A 315 -9.68 5.18 -10.11
N MET A 316 -10.96 5.48 -10.03
CA MET A 316 -11.96 4.71 -9.30
C MET A 316 -12.35 3.35 -9.89
N TYR A 317 -12.22 3.11 -11.18
CA TYR A 317 -13.06 2.07 -11.78
C TYR A 317 -12.51 0.64 -11.75
N LYS A 318 -11.25 0.41 -11.43
CA LYS A 318 -10.66 -0.95 -11.47
C LYS A 318 -9.84 -1.37 -10.25
N MET A 319 -9.82 -0.58 -9.20
CA MET A 319 -8.95 -0.83 -8.07
C MET A 319 -9.65 -1.37 -6.82
N SER A 320 -10.98 -1.37 -6.79
CA SER A 320 -11.78 -1.83 -5.63
C SER A 320 -11.45 -3.24 -5.15
N ASP A 321 -10.90 -4.07 -6.04
CA ASP A 321 -10.59 -5.47 -5.75
C ASP A 321 -9.11 -5.72 -5.42
N VAL A 322 -8.27 -4.67 -5.40
CA VAL A 322 -6.82 -4.82 -5.16
C VAL A 322 -6.46 -4.25 -3.80
N ASN A 323 -6.03 -5.12 -2.91
CA ASN A 323 -5.51 -4.73 -1.60
C ASN A 323 -4.00 -4.49 -1.68
N PHE A 324 -3.56 -3.34 -1.18
CA PHE A 324 -2.16 -2.99 -0.97
C PHE A 324 -1.85 -2.97 0.52
N ASP A 325 -0.64 -3.39 0.90
CA ASP A 325 -0.19 -3.29 2.28
C ASP A 325 0.11 -1.83 2.64
N ILE A 326 0.70 -1.09 1.70
CA ILE A 326 1.05 0.32 1.83
C ILE A 326 0.95 1.03 0.49
N MET A 327 0.64 2.33 0.53
CA MET A 327 0.62 3.19 -0.65
C MET A 327 1.65 4.30 -0.50
N HIS A 328 2.42 4.54 -1.56
CA HIS A 328 3.39 5.61 -1.63
C HIS A 328 2.94 6.63 -2.67
N VAL A 329 2.41 7.73 -2.17
CA VAL A 329 1.74 8.74 -2.98
C VAL A 329 2.66 9.93 -3.26
N GLN A 330 2.43 10.59 -4.38
CA GLN A 330 3.15 11.79 -4.81
C GLN A 330 2.17 12.75 -5.48
N HIS A 331 2.45 14.05 -5.46
CA HIS A 331 1.58 15.11 -5.99
C HIS A 331 0.23 15.18 -5.25
N ASN A 332 -0.09 16.35 -4.75
CA ASN A 332 -1.26 16.61 -3.90
C ASN A 332 -2.58 16.01 -4.42
N PRO A 333 -2.95 16.17 -5.69
CA PRO A 333 -4.29 15.79 -6.15
C PRO A 333 -4.53 14.31 -6.21
N ILE A 334 -3.52 13.56 -6.69
CA ILE A 334 -3.64 12.11 -6.72
C ILE A 334 -3.54 11.52 -5.31
N SER A 335 -2.74 12.15 -4.43
CA SER A 335 -2.66 11.79 -3.01
C SER A 335 -4.01 11.93 -2.32
N LYS A 336 -4.72 13.04 -2.57
CA LYS A 336 -6.08 13.27 -2.07
C LYS A 336 -7.03 12.19 -2.56
N GLN A 337 -7.09 11.97 -3.86
CA GLN A 337 -8.01 11.01 -4.48
C GLN A 337 -7.78 9.57 -4.00
N ILE A 338 -6.52 9.12 -3.94
CA ILE A 338 -6.17 7.79 -3.42
C ILE A 338 -6.54 7.67 -1.94
N THR A 339 -6.38 8.75 -1.17
CA THR A 339 -6.72 8.73 0.25
C THR A 339 -8.23 8.64 0.47
N GLU A 340 -9.02 9.34 -0.34
CA GLU A 340 -10.49 9.22 -0.31
C GLU A 340 -10.96 7.78 -0.63
N MET A 341 -10.26 7.10 -1.54
CA MET A 341 -10.58 5.70 -1.90
C MET A 341 -10.12 4.67 -0.86
N TYR A 342 -9.00 4.92 -0.22
CA TYR A 342 -8.36 4.02 0.74
C TYR A 342 -8.03 4.77 2.04
N PRO A 343 -9.04 5.27 2.77
CA PRO A 343 -8.80 6.15 3.93
C PRO A 343 -7.96 5.48 5.02
N ASN A 344 -8.07 4.17 5.16
CA ASN A 344 -7.44 3.41 6.24
C ASN A 344 -6.12 2.73 5.85
N THR A 345 -5.82 2.58 4.56
CA THR A 345 -4.54 1.99 4.12
C THR A 345 -3.40 2.94 4.45
N PRO A 346 -2.35 2.52 5.17
CA PRO A 346 -1.24 3.38 5.51
C PRO A 346 -0.51 3.88 4.27
N LYS A 347 -0.06 5.14 4.34
CA LYS A 347 0.59 5.83 3.22
C LYS A 347 1.89 6.49 3.65
N ILE A 348 2.78 6.59 2.68
CA ILE A 348 3.92 7.50 2.66
C ILE A 348 3.69 8.51 1.53
N SER A 349 4.07 9.76 1.73
CA SER A 349 4.01 10.79 0.70
C SER A 349 5.42 11.30 0.38
N THR A 350 5.84 11.32 -0.89
CA THR A 350 7.07 11.98 -1.31
C THR A 350 6.78 13.37 -1.87
N ILE A 351 7.54 14.35 -1.42
CA ILE A 351 7.47 15.75 -1.84
C ILE A 351 8.72 16.09 -2.65
N HIS A 352 8.53 16.58 -3.87
CA HIS A 352 9.63 16.83 -4.83
C HIS A 352 10.06 18.28 -4.91
N SER A 353 9.25 19.23 -4.44
CA SER A 353 9.57 20.66 -4.54
C SER A 353 8.80 21.47 -3.50
N GLU A 354 9.44 22.51 -3.00
CA GLU A 354 8.84 23.53 -2.12
C GLU A 354 8.31 24.75 -2.89
N VAL A 355 8.61 24.84 -4.19
CA VAL A 355 8.24 26.00 -5.00
C VAL A 355 7.11 25.73 -5.99
N ILE A 356 6.60 24.50 -6.04
CA ILE A 356 5.55 24.08 -6.97
C ILE A 356 4.31 23.67 -6.15
N GLU A 357 3.20 24.38 -6.31
CA GLU A 357 1.96 24.14 -5.57
C GLU A 357 1.43 22.72 -5.72
N LEU A 358 1.64 22.09 -6.87
CA LEU A 358 1.32 20.68 -7.14
C LEU A 358 1.96 19.72 -6.12
N GLU A 359 3.10 20.09 -5.56
CA GLU A 359 3.88 19.32 -4.60
C GLU A 359 3.53 19.62 -3.13
N ASN A 360 2.58 20.53 -2.87
CA ASN A 360 2.13 20.77 -1.51
C ASN A 360 1.65 19.47 -0.87
N PRO A 361 2.03 19.18 0.38
CA PRO A 361 1.63 17.94 1.02
C PRO A 361 0.11 17.86 1.21
N PHE A 362 -0.48 16.71 0.91
CA PHE A 362 -1.83 16.40 1.35
C PHE A 362 -1.76 15.85 2.77
N ILE A 363 -2.49 16.45 3.70
CA ILE A 363 -2.45 16.07 5.12
C ILE A 363 -3.65 15.18 5.45
N HIS A 364 -3.38 13.97 5.94
CA HIS A 364 -4.40 13.02 6.37
C HIS A 364 -3.79 12.00 7.34
N GLU A 365 -4.56 11.51 8.30
CA GLU A 365 -4.11 10.58 9.33
C GLU A 365 -3.53 9.26 8.79
N SER A 366 -3.95 8.82 7.61
CA SER A 366 -3.40 7.62 6.96
C SER A 366 -2.01 7.84 6.35
N ILE A 367 -1.56 9.10 6.17
CA ILE A 367 -0.20 9.41 5.74
C ILE A 367 0.68 9.42 6.99
N LYS A 368 1.47 8.36 7.13
CA LYS A 368 2.28 8.12 8.33
C LYS A 368 3.67 8.73 8.25
N LYS A 369 4.14 9.03 7.03
CA LYS A 369 5.48 9.58 6.80
C LYS A 369 5.51 10.43 5.54
N TYR A 370 6.26 11.54 5.59
CA TYR A 370 6.57 12.40 4.45
C TYR A 370 8.04 12.27 4.10
N ILE A 371 8.33 11.89 2.87
CA ILE A 371 9.69 11.78 2.35
C ILE A 371 9.99 13.05 1.55
N CYS A 372 11.03 13.74 1.94
CA CYS A 372 11.52 14.95 1.29
C CYS A 372 12.77 14.60 0.51
N ILE A 373 12.84 14.94 -0.78
CA ILE A 373 14.02 14.59 -1.58
C ILE A 373 15.25 15.47 -1.31
N ARG A 374 15.12 16.45 -0.41
CA ARG A 374 16.19 17.31 0.11
C ARG A 374 15.78 18.01 1.41
N PRO A 375 16.75 18.51 2.20
CA PRO A 375 16.46 19.12 3.51
C PRO A 375 15.62 20.40 3.46
N GLU A 376 15.72 21.19 2.38
CA GLU A 376 14.96 22.44 2.21
C GLU A 376 13.45 22.16 2.16
N ILE A 377 13.06 21.09 1.49
CA ILE A 377 11.65 20.64 1.43
C ILE A 377 11.18 20.24 2.83
N GLN A 378 11.99 19.51 3.60
CA GLN A 378 11.63 19.14 4.96
C GLN A 378 11.36 20.38 5.81
N LYS A 379 12.28 21.36 5.80
CA LYS A 379 12.09 22.64 6.50
C LYS A 379 10.82 23.35 6.05
N HIS A 380 10.55 23.34 4.73
CA HIS A 380 9.37 23.99 4.17
C HIS A 380 8.08 23.37 4.68
N ILE A 381 7.95 22.03 4.64
CA ILE A 381 6.69 21.36 5.05
C ILE A 381 6.48 21.40 6.57
N VAL A 382 7.55 21.36 7.36
CA VAL A 382 7.47 21.52 8.82
C VAL A 382 7.01 22.93 9.18
N ASN A 383 7.60 23.97 8.56
CA ASN A 383 7.34 25.36 8.93
C ASN A 383 6.01 25.89 8.37
N ASN A 384 5.64 25.50 7.14
CA ASN A 384 4.51 26.11 6.43
C ASN A 384 3.24 25.24 6.46
N PHE A 385 3.38 23.91 6.67
CA PHE A 385 2.26 22.99 6.74
C PHE A 385 2.10 22.35 8.12
N TYR A 386 2.96 22.75 9.09
CA TYR A 386 2.91 22.28 10.48
C TYR A 386 2.97 20.74 10.61
N ILE A 387 3.68 20.08 9.69
CA ILE A 387 3.91 18.64 9.75
C ILE A 387 4.98 18.39 10.81
N ASP A 388 4.70 17.47 11.74
CA ASP A 388 5.68 17.10 12.77
C ASP A 388 6.96 16.55 12.10
N GLU A 389 8.11 17.07 12.50
CA GLU A 389 9.42 16.67 11.98
C GLU A 389 9.66 15.15 12.16
N LEU A 390 9.14 14.55 13.24
CA LEU A 390 9.19 13.10 13.47
C LEU A 390 8.48 12.29 12.38
N ASN A 391 7.50 12.90 11.70
CA ASN A 391 6.79 12.30 10.58
C ASN A 391 7.43 12.63 9.22
N THR A 392 8.63 13.17 9.21
CA THR A 392 9.37 13.51 7.98
C THR A 392 10.70 12.76 7.92
N ASP A 393 11.22 12.55 6.72
CA ASP A 393 12.57 12.05 6.50
C ASP A 393 13.15 12.60 5.19
N VAL A 394 14.48 12.74 5.13
CA VAL A 394 15.17 13.14 3.91
C VAL A 394 15.73 11.91 3.22
N VAL A 395 15.17 11.62 2.03
CA VAL A 395 15.62 10.54 1.16
C VAL A 395 15.74 11.09 -0.26
N TYR A 396 16.96 11.15 -0.75
CA TYR A 396 17.29 11.75 -2.04
C TYR A 396 16.69 11.01 -3.24
N ASN A 397 16.76 11.64 -4.41
CA ASN A 397 16.33 11.02 -5.66
C ASN A 397 17.05 9.70 -5.92
N PRO A 398 16.33 8.59 -6.22
CA PRO A 398 16.92 7.34 -6.65
C PRO A 398 17.51 7.48 -8.06
N ILE A 399 18.74 7.08 -8.24
CA ILE A 399 19.44 7.10 -9.53
C ILE A 399 20.10 5.77 -9.76
N ASP A 400 19.96 5.22 -10.95
CA ASP A 400 20.73 4.05 -11.38
C ASP A 400 22.18 4.45 -11.62
N THR A 401 23.00 4.35 -10.57
CA THR A 401 24.39 4.81 -10.57
C THR A 401 25.25 4.09 -11.62
N ASN A 402 24.87 2.88 -12.04
CA ASN A 402 25.58 2.16 -13.11
C ASN A 402 25.50 2.88 -14.46
N ARG A 403 24.45 3.68 -14.69
CA ARG A 403 24.32 4.50 -15.91
C ARG A 403 25.30 5.67 -15.93
N PHE A 404 25.74 6.15 -14.77
CA PHE A 404 26.51 7.38 -14.58
C PHE A 404 27.90 7.15 -13.97
N ASN A 405 28.39 5.92 -13.94
CA ASN A 405 29.68 5.57 -13.31
C ASN A 405 30.92 5.86 -14.18
N ASP A 406 30.74 6.43 -15.36
CA ASP A 406 31.84 6.73 -16.27
C ASP A 406 32.46 8.10 -15.91
N LYS A 407 33.56 8.06 -15.21
CA LYS A 407 34.39 9.25 -14.87
C LYS A 407 35.27 9.67 -16.05
N ASN A 408 34.67 9.79 -17.23
CA ASN A 408 35.41 10.25 -18.41
C ASN A 408 35.93 11.67 -18.17
N THR A 409 37.23 11.85 -18.20
CA THR A 409 37.89 13.14 -17.99
C THR A 409 37.89 14.05 -19.23
N LYS A 410 37.44 13.56 -20.38
CA LYS A 410 37.28 14.40 -21.58
C LYS A 410 36.16 15.39 -21.36
N LYS A 411 36.52 16.66 -21.19
CA LYS A 411 35.57 17.76 -21.05
C LYS A 411 35.19 18.27 -22.43
N TYR A 412 33.94 18.08 -22.83
CA TYR A 412 33.41 18.71 -24.02
C TYR A 412 33.03 20.17 -23.76
N PRO A 413 33.02 21.05 -24.78
CA PRO A 413 32.87 22.48 -24.58
C PRO A 413 31.39 22.90 -24.37
N TYR A 414 30.62 22.23 -23.50
CA TYR A 414 29.28 22.66 -23.21
C TYR A 414 28.90 22.51 -21.72
N VAL A 415 28.07 23.46 -21.27
CA VAL A 415 27.29 23.41 -20.03
C VAL A 415 26.01 22.67 -20.32
N LEU A 416 25.60 21.75 -19.46
CA LEU A 416 24.40 20.94 -19.66
C LEU A 416 23.29 21.33 -18.69
N PHE A 417 22.14 21.66 -19.24
CA PHE A 417 20.88 21.77 -18.50
C PHE A 417 19.92 20.66 -18.95
N VAL A 418 19.43 19.83 -18.01
CA VAL A 418 18.42 18.80 -18.28
C VAL A 418 17.17 19.10 -17.48
N GLY A 419 16.06 19.28 -18.17
CA GLY A 419 14.76 19.56 -17.55
C GLY A 419 13.75 20.12 -18.53
N THR A 420 12.51 20.24 -18.09
CA THR A 420 11.47 20.92 -18.88
C THR A 420 11.88 22.37 -19.12
N ILE A 421 11.72 22.85 -20.33
CA ILE A 421 11.92 24.27 -20.68
C ILE A 421 10.59 24.97 -20.54
N ASP A 422 10.40 25.68 -19.45
CA ASP A 422 9.15 26.30 -19.07
C ASP A 422 9.39 27.67 -18.40
N TYR A 423 8.33 28.33 -18.01
CA TYR A 423 8.36 29.64 -17.39
C TYR A 423 9.22 29.69 -16.11
N LEU A 424 9.15 28.69 -15.26
CA LEU A 424 9.91 28.66 -13.99
C LEU A 424 11.43 28.68 -14.23
N ARG A 425 11.87 28.15 -15.36
CA ARG A 425 13.29 27.96 -15.70
C ARG A 425 13.86 29.06 -16.61
N GLU A 426 13.01 29.95 -17.11
CA GLU A 426 13.41 30.96 -18.11
C GLU A 426 14.60 31.81 -17.63
N LYS A 427 14.51 32.40 -16.44
CA LYS A 427 15.54 33.28 -15.90
C LYS A 427 16.86 32.54 -15.68
N THR A 428 16.78 31.32 -15.17
CA THR A 428 17.94 30.45 -15.01
C THR A 428 18.60 30.11 -16.33
N ILE A 429 17.82 29.80 -17.37
CA ILE A 429 18.37 29.46 -18.69
C ILE A 429 19.01 30.72 -19.32
N ARG A 430 18.41 31.89 -19.18
CA ARG A 430 19.00 33.17 -19.67
C ARG A 430 20.32 33.49 -18.95
N ASP A 431 20.42 33.29 -17.63
CA ASP A 431 21.67 33.48 -16.88
C ASP A 431 22.74 32.44 -17.31
N LEU A 432 22.32 31.19 -17.58
CA LEU A 432 23.21 30.15 -18.08
C LEU A 432 23.78 30.43 -19.46
N ILE A 433 23.04 31.11 -20.33
CA ILE A 433 23.56 31.59 -21.64
C ILE A 433 24.71 32.55 -21.41
N GLU A 434 24.57 33.53 -20.55
CA GLU A 434 25.63 34.51 -20.26
C GLU A 434 26.83 33.83 -19.57
N HIS A 435 26.57 32.91 -18.64
CA HIS A 435 27.62 32.11 -18.00
C HIS A 435 28.40 31.30 -19.04
N SER A 436 27.71 30.52 -19.89
CA SER A 436 28.36 29.65 -20.88
C SER A 436 29.20 30.47 -21.87
N LYS A 437 28.73 31.62 -22.31
CA LYS A 437 29.50 32.56 -23.13
C LYS A 437 30.75 33.08 -22.43
N SER A 438 30.65 33.43 -21.14
CA SER A 438 31.79 33.96 -20.39
C SER A 438 32.95 32.97 -20.26
N ILE A 439 32.64 31.68 -20.28
CA ILE A 439 33.63 30.60 -20.20
C ILE A 439 33.93 29.95 -21.56
N GLY A 440 33.45 30.54 -22.68
CA GLY A 440 33.70 30.06 -24.04
C GLY A 440 33.10 28.70 -24.36
N LYS A 441 31.95 28.35 -23.81
CA LYS A 441 31.28 27.06 -23.99
C LYS A 441 29.87 27.20 -24.55
N GLU A 442 29.37 26.15 -25.21
CA GLU A 442 27.95 26.07 -25.60
C GLU A 442 27.05 25.80 -24.39
N LEU A 443 25.79 26.18 -24.46
CA LEU A 443 24.74 25.72 -23.56
C LEU A 443 23.87 24.68 -24.28
N TRP A 444 23.81 23.47 -23.72
CA TRP A 444 22.96 22.41 -24.23
C TRP A 444 21.76 22.22 -23.30
N LEU A 445 20.56 22.39 -23.87
CA LEU A 445 19.27 22.22 -23.20
C LEU A 445 18.71 20.87 -23.63
N VAL A 446 18.47 19.95 -22.70
CA VAL A 446 17.88 18.63 -22.96
C VAL A 446 16.56 18.51 -22.21
N GLY A 447 15.45 18.43 -22.94
CA GLY A 447 14.13 18.34 -22.30
C GLY A 447 12.98 18.72 -23.21
N GLU A 448 11.76 18.56 -22.68
CA GLU A 448 10.54 18.96 -23.36
C GLU A 448 10.39 20.48 -23.33
N ASN A 449 10.05 21.08 -24.47
CA ASN A 449 9.72 22.50 -24.54
C ASN A 449 8.24 22.73 -24.22
N LYS A 450 7.98 23.48 -23.16
CA LYS A 450 6.66 23.99 -22.76
C LYS A 450 6.63 25.53 -22.70
N SER A 451 7.58 26.17 -23.36
CA SER A 451 7.75 27.61 -23.37
C SER A 451 7.46 28.22 -24.74
N ASN A 452 7.28 29.49 -24.78
CA ASN A 452 7.19 30.32 -26.00
C ASN A 452 8.47 31.09 -26.29
N TYR A 453 9.50 30.99 -25.44
CA TYR A 453 10.75 31.75 -25.56
C TYR A 453 11.93 30.94 -26.15
N LEU A 454 11.80 29.64 -26.31
CA LEU A 454 12.90 28.79 -26.77
C LEU A 454 13.39 29.17 -28.17
N GLU A 455 12.48 29.48 -29.11
CA GLU A 455 12.83 29.87 -30.48
C GLU A 455 13.69 31.15 -30.51
N GLU A 456 13.42 32.10 -29.60
CA GLU A 456 14.25 33.31 -29.42
C GLU A 456 15.66 32.92 -28.93
N LEU A 457 15.75 32.01 -27.94
CA LEU A 457 17.04 31.59 -27.39
C LEU A 457 17.89 30.85 -28.42
N LEU A 458 17.29 30.08 -29.31
CA LEU A 458 17.98 29.30 -30.34
C LEU A 458 18.55 30.19 -31.48
N GLN A 459 18.18 31.45 -31.55
CA GLN A 459 18.87 32.41 -32.42
C GLN A 459 20.31 32.65 -31.99
N ASN A 460 20.65 32.34 -30.75
CA ASN A 460 22.01 32.38 -30.23
C ASN A 460 22.77 31.07 -30.62
N SER A 461 23.80 31.19 -31.44
CA SER A 461 24.59 30.05 -31.93
C SER A 461 25.27 29.22 -30.83
N HIS A 462 25.37 29.76 -29.61
CA HIS A 462 25.88 29.03 -28.43
C HIS A 462 24.86 28.12 -27.77
N VAL A 463 23.57 28.24 -28.13
CA VAL A 463 22.50 27.45 -27.49
C VAL A 463 22.07 26.31 -28.41
N LYS A 464 21.99 25.11 -27.88
CA LYS A 464 21.44 23.95 -28.58
C LYS A 464 20.34 23.29 -27.76
N HIS A 465 19.29 22.87 -28.44
CA HIS A 465 18.19 22.14 -27.80
C HIS A 465 18.07 20.71 -28.33
N PHE A 466 17.86 19.78 -27.41
CA PHE A 466 17.61 18.38 -27.67
C PHE A 466 16.33 17.94 -26.95
N GLN A 467 15.55 17.08 -27.59
CA GLN A 467 14.33 16.54 -27.00
C GLN A 467 14.62 15.69 -25.75
N ALA A 468 13.63 15.56 -24.89
CA ALA A 468 13.71 14.69 -23.74
C ALA A 468 14.05 13.24 -24.17
N THR A 469 14.97 12.62 -23.44
CA THR A 469 15.49 11.29 -23.77
C THR A 469 15.70 10.44 -22.51
N ASN A 470 15.60 9.12 -22.66
CA ASN A 470 15.97 8.16 -21.62
C ASN A 470 17.49 7.89 -21.57
N LYS A 471 18.25 8.44 -22.52
CA LYS A 471 19.72 8.28 -22.63
C LYS A 471 20.44 9.55 -22.18
N VAL A 472 19.96 10.17 -21.13
CA VAL A 472 20.53 11.43 -20.61
C VAL A 472 21.98 11.28 -20.19
N GLU A 473 22.41 10.07 -19.82
CA GLU A 473 23.80 9.74 -19.47
C GLU A 473 24.80 10.04 -20.60
N GLU A 474 24.38 9.95 -21.85
CA GLU A 474 25.23 10.28 -23.00
C GLU A 474 25.63 11.77 -23.03
N TYR A 475 24.72 12.62 -22.56
CA TYR A 475 24.97 14.07 -22.43
C TYR A 475 25.75 14.38 -21.15
N VAL A 476 25.36 13.80 -20.02
CA VAL A 476 25.97 14.08 -18.72
C VAL A 476 27.44 13.65 -18.66
N LYS A 477 27.77 12.47 -19.19
CA LYS A 477 29.15 11.97 -19.23
C LYS A 477 30.12 12.90 -19.98
N ASN A 478 29.61 13.57 -20.99
CA ASN A 478 30.39 14.34 -21.91
C ASN A 478 30.42 15.86 -21.63
N CYS A 479 29.54 16.38 -20.77
CA CYS A 479 29.52 17.82 -20.48
C CYS A 479 30.72 18.27 -19.62
N SER A 480 30.98 19.57 -19.61
CA SER A 480 31.99 20.16 -18.73
C SER A 480 31.45 20.33 -17.30
N GLU A 481 30.21 20.73 -17.17
CA GLU A 481 29.49 20.97 -15.95
C GLU A 481 27.98 20.85 -16.17
N THR A 482 27.24 20.54 -15.13
CA THR A 482 25.79 20.51 -15.17
C THR A 482 25.20 21.74 -14.53
N ALA A 483 23.91 22.03 -14.83
CA ALA A 483 23.17 23.09 -14.17
C ALA A 483 21.70 22.70 -13.99
N GLY A 484 21.08 23.19 -12.92
CA GLY A 484 19.67 22.98 -12.65
C GLY A 484 19.11 23.96 -11.64
N ILE A 485 17.79 24.04 -11.57
CA ILE A 485 17.11 24.73 -10.48
C ILE A 485 16.99 23.76 -9.29
N LEU A 486 17.32 24.25 -8.12
CA LEU A 486 17.34 23.47 -6.89
C LEU A 486 18.25 22.21 -7.02
N LEU A 487 18.43 21.45 -5.97
CA LEU A 487 19.19 20.20 -6.09
C LEU A 487 18.28 19.12 -6.70
N GLY A 488 18.41 18.97 -8.01
CA GLY A 488 17.66 18.00 -8.82
C GLY A 488 18.52 16.84 -9.32
N ARG A 489 17.89 15.95 -10.10
CA ARG A 489 18.53 14.75 -10.68
C ARG A 489 19.75 15.09 -11.50
N THR A 490 19.68 16.09 -12.37
CA THR A 490 20.78 16.45 -13.31
C THR A 490 22.08 16.76 -12.58
N THR A 491 22.00 17.51 -11.48
CA THR A 491 23.19 17.83 -10.68
C THR A 491 23.77 16.55 -10.07
N ILE A 492 22.92 15.67 -9.51
CA ILE A 492 23.35 14.41 -8.91
C ILE A 492 23.96 13.47 -9.99
N GLU A 493 23.31 13.36 -11.14
CA GLU A 493 23.81 12.58 -12.28
C GLU A 493 25.17 13.11 -12.76
N GLY A 494 25.35 14.45 -12.78
CA GLY A 494 26.64 15.09 -13.03
C GLY A 494 27.70 14.70 -12.00
N TRP A 495 27.37 14.75 -10.72
CA TRP A 495 28.28 14.36 -9.63
C TRP A 495 28.75 12.90 -9.75
N LEU A 496 27.85 11.99 -10.12
CA LEU A 496 28.17 10.58 -10.37
C LEU A 496 29.18 10.41 -11.52
N CYS A 497 29.13 11.30 -12.52
CA CYS A 497 30.10 11.38 -13.61
C CYS A 497 31.35 12.23 -13.28
N GLY A 498 31.49 12.68 -12.04
CA GLY A 498 32.64 13.53 -11.63
C GLY A 498 32.58 14.97 -12.16
N LYS A 499 31.38 15.48 -12.45
CA LYS A 499 31.16 16.85 -12.93
C LYS A 499 30.67 17.74 -11.81
N SER A 500 31.16 18.99 -11.75
CA SER A 500 30.59 20.04 -10.90
C SER A 500 29.21 20.45 -11.42
N GLY A 501 28.34 20.92 -10.54
CA GLY A 501 26.98 21.31 -10.89
C GLY A 501 26.59 22.67 -10.34
N TRP A 502 26.07 23.55 -11.19
CA TRP A 502 25.43 24.79 -10.78
C TRP A 502 24.04 24.54 -10.25
N ILE A 503 23.78 24.98 -9.02
CA ILE A 503 22.47 24.92 -8.38
C ILE A 503 21.96 26.34 -8.25
N TYR A 504 20.82 26.59 -8.90
CA TYR A 504 20.08 27.85 -8.81
C TYR A 504 18.98 27.69 -7.78
N ASP A 505 19.02 28.46 -6.71
CA ASP A 505 17.92 28.65 -5.80
C ASP A 505 16.94 29.66 -6.42
N VAL A 506 15.67 29.24 -6.58
CA VAL A 506 14.64 30.04 -7.23
C VAL A 506 13.37 30.05 -6.39
N ASP A 507 12.61 31.15 -6.47
CA ASP A 507 11.26 31.22 -5.92
C ASP A 507 10.20 30.59 -6.86
N SER A 508 8.94 30.55 -6.44
CA SER A 508 7.81 30.04 -7.23
C SER A 508 7.53 30.80 -8.54
N SER A 509 8.10 31.99 -8.70
CA SER A 509 8.03 32.82 -9.92
C SER A 509 9.28 32.70 -10.79
N GLY A 510 10.21 31.79 -10.44
CA GLY A 510 11.46 31.57 -11.17
C GLY A 510 12.49 32.68 -10.98
N ASN A 511 12.34 33.60 -10.00
CA ASN A 511 13.37 34.56 -9.68
C ASN A 511 14.55 33.84 -9.02
N ILE A 512 15.76 34.19 -9.43
CA ILE A 512 16.99 33.63 -8.88
C ILE A 512 17.31 34.32 -7.55
N ASN A 513 17.27 33.57 -6.46
CA ASN A 513 17.69 34.03 -5.14
C ASN A 513 19.22 33.93 -4.98
N SER A 514 19.77 32.80 -5.43
CA SER A 514 21.21 32.57 -5.44
C SER A 514 21.61 31.51 -6.47
N LYS A 515 22.91 31.47 -6.83
CA LYS A 515 23.50 30.38 -7.62
C LYS A 515 24.84 29.99 -7.01
N THR A 516 25.08 28.69 -6.95
CA THR A 516 26.29 28.15 -6.34
C THR A 516 26.78 26.94 -7.13
N LEU A 517 28.10 26.91 -7.37
CA LEU A 517 28.75 25.75 -7.96
C LEU A 517 29.06 24.72 -6.86
N HIS A 518 28.63 23.51 -7.06
CA HIS A 518 28.86 22.41 -6.12
C HIS A 518 29.71 21.33 -6.77
N GLU A 519 30.77 20.94 -6.08
CA GLU A 519 31.58 19.78 -6.42
C GLU A 519 30.88 18.48 -6.02
N PRO A 520 31.21 17.33 -6.66
CA PRO A 520 30.68 16.05 -6.27
C PRO A 520 30.96 15.74 -4.79
N PRO A 521 29.94 15.32 -4.03
CA PRO A 521 30.13 14.92 -2.63
C PRO A 521 30.91 13.60 -2.53
N ASN A 522 31.59 13.37 -1.41
CA ASN A 522 32.32 12.12 -1.17
C ASN A 522 31.37 10.92 -1.05
N ASP A 523 30.18 11.11 -0.48
CA ASP A 523 29.16 10.07 -0.32
C ASP A 523 28.12 10.21 -1.42
N VAL A 524 28.31 9.44 -2.50
CA VAL A 524 27.36 9.35 -3.62
C VAL A 524 26.44 8.13 -3.53
N ASP A 525 26.75 7.18 -2.66
CA ASP A 525 25.98 5.94 -2.50
C ASP A 525 24.56 6.20 -2.01
N LYS A 526 24.34 7.30 -1.30
CA LYS A 526 23.01 7.74 -0.84
C LYS A 526 22.03 8.05 -1.98
N PHE A 527 22.52 8.22 -3.21
CA PHE A 527 21.70 8.46 -4.40
C PHE A 527 21.42 7.17 -5.19
N ASP A 528 22.12 6.07 -4.88
CA ASP A 528 21.89 4.80 -5.57
C ASP A 528 20.46 4.30 -5.33
N TYR A 529 19.78 3.92 -6.43
CA TYR A 529 18.36 3.54 -6.36
C TYR A 529 18.10 2.32 -5.47
N MET A 530 19.07 1.41 -5.31
CA MET A 530 18.94 0.27 -4.40
C MET A 530 19.01 0.70 -2.94
N ASN A 531 19.93 1.62 -2.61
CA ASN A 531 20.06 2.16 -1.26
C ASN A 531 18.84 3.02 -0.89
N VAL A 532 18.36 3.83 -1.82
CA VAL A 532 17.12 4.59 -1.65
C VAL A 532 15.93 3.66 -1.46
N ALA A 533 15.76 2.65 -2.32
CA ALA A 533 14.67 1.69 -2.21
C ALA A 533 14.73 0.89 -0.90
N LYS A 534 15.91 0.54 -0.43
CA LYS A 534 16.13 -0.13 0.86
C LYS A 534 15.65 0.76 2.01
N LYS A 535 16.08 2.02 2.04
CA LYS A 535 15.67 3.00 3.06
C LYS A 535 14.14 3.21 3.05
N ILE A 536 13.54 3.32 1.88
CA ILE A 536 12.08 3.43 1.73
C ILE A 536 11.37 2.16 2.21
N LYS A 537 11.88 0.97 1.88
CA LYS A 537 11.31 -0.29 2.36
C LYS A 537 11.43 -0.43 3.88
N GLU A 538 12.50 0.05 4.49
CA GLU A 538 12.65 0.11 5.95
C GLU A 538 11.55 0.97 6.59
N GLU A 539 11.20 2.11 5.99
CA GLU A 539 10.07 2.94 6.46
C GLU A 539 8.72 2.22 6.26
N TYR A 540 8.51 1.49 5.15
CA TYR A 540 7.32 0.65 4.99
C TYR A 540 7.20 -0.38 6.12
N ILE A 541 8.29 -1.07 6.44
CA ILE A 541 8.35 -2.09 7.50
C ILE A 541 8.02 -1.48 8.86
N LYS A 542 8.58 -0.32 9.21
CA LYS A 542 8.28 0.37 10.47
C LYS A 542 6.80 0.73 10.60
N ILE A 543 6.17 1.18 9.52
CA ILE A 543 4.75 1.55 9.49
C ILE A 543 3.85 0.33 9.59
N LEU A 544 4.25 -0.78 8.98
CA LEU A 544 3.42 -1.99 8.89
C LEU A 544 3.57 -2.93 10.10
N ASN A 545 4.70 -2.92 10.80
CA ASN A 545 4.90 -3.64 12.06
C ASN A 545 4.21 -2.92 13.22
#